data_9b7a6e3015f36fc118118011dc464986
#
_entry.id   9b7a6e3015f36fc118118011dc464986
#
_cell.length_a   1.000
_cell.length_b   1.000
_cell.length_c   1.000
_cell.angle_alpha   90.00
_cell.angle_beta   90.00
_cell.angle_gamma   90.00
#
_symmetry.space_group_name_H-M   'P 1'
#
loop_
_entity.id
_entity.type
_entity.pdbx_description
1 polymer ?
#
loop_
_entity_poly.entity_id
_entity_poly.type
_entity_poly.pdbx_seq_one_letter_code
_entity_poly.pdbx_strand_id
1 'polypeptide(L)'
;MLNKKKDFDEIYSDLMQRADGQCYSAYIGEDYLPHINMGQYRERSASVPKRLMYFLTLLIESLKNDINFPRFLMIDTPNKEGIDKDNLIKNIALLTEADKHNYENKCPFQIILTTGIDTYSEDYKKFVFFKLEGEKYLLQENILEEKC
;
A
#
# COMPACT_ATOMS: atom_id res chain seq x y z
N MET A 1 -2.25 25.81 0.43
CA MET A 1 -1.80 24.81 -0.55
C MET A 1 -0.37 24.33 -0.28
N LEU A 2 0.57 25.24 -0.05
CA LEU A 2 1.98 24.88 0.25
C LEU A 2 2.16 23.94 1.47
N ASN A 3 1.39 24.10 2.54
CA ASN A 3 1.51 23.25 3.73
C ASN A 3 1.15 21.78 3.44
N LYS A 4 0.04 21.53 2.72
CA LYS A 4 -0.38 20.14 2.42
C LYS A 4 0.64 19.36 1.58
N LYS A 5 1.30 20.04 0.62
CA LYS A 5 2.36 19.39 -0.16
C LYS A 5 3.57 19.05 0.70
N LYS A 6 3.96 19.96 1.58
CA LYS A 6 5.09 19.73 2.49
C LYS A 6 4.78 18.57 3.45
N ASP A 7 3.60 18.54 4.05
CA ASP A 7 3.16 17.47 4.95
C ASP A 7 3.16 16.12 4.22
N PHE A 8 2.69 16.10 2.97
CA PHE A 8 2.74 14.91 2.12
C PHE A 8 4.18 14.45 1.88
N ASP A 9 5.07 15.36 1.47
CA ASP A 9 6.46 15.03 1.15
C ASP A 9 7.20 14.49 2.39
N GLU A 10 6.92 15.00 3.58
CA GLU A 10 7.49 14.51 4.84
C GLU A 10 7.05 13.07 5.14
N ILE A 11 5.75 12.77 5.04
CA ILE A 11 5.22 11.41 5.28
C ILE A 11 5.72 10.45 4.20
N TYR A 12 5.66 10.88 2.94
CA TYR A 12 6.08 10.04 1.81
C TYR A 12 7.57 9.70 1.88
N SER A 13 8.41 10.67 2.24
CA SER A 13 9.85 10.46 2.41
C SER A 13 10.15 9.49 3.56
N ASP A 14 9.49 9.64 4.72
CA ASP A 14 9.64 8.71 5.85
C ASP A 14 9.24 7.29 5.46
N LEU A 15 8.08 7.12 4.86
CA LEU A 15 7.60 5.81 4.42
C LEU A 15 8.55 5.17 3.39
N MET A 16 9.03 5.94 2.43
CA MET A 16 9.95 5.45 1.42
C MET A 16 11.30 5.04 1.99
N GLN A 17 11.88 5.79 2.92
CA GLN A 17 13.13 5.42 3.59
C GLN A 17 12.97 4.14 4.43
N ARG A 18 11.81 3.94 5.01
CA ARG A 18 11.48 2.72 5.75
C ARG A 18 11.17 1.54 4.82
N ALA A 19 10.57 1.79 3.67
CA ALA A 19 10.29 0.78 2.65
C ALA A 19 11.56 0.30 1.94
N ASP A 20 12.46 1.23 1.61
CA ASP A 20 13.75 0.96 1.01
C ASP A 20 14.82 1.87 1.65
N GLY A 21 15.70 1.26 2.45
CA GLY A 21 16.76 1.99 3.17
C GLY A 21 17.79 2.69 2.28
N GLN A 22 17.70 2.57 0.96
CA GLN A 22 18.54 3.29 0.00
C GLN A 22 17.83 4.50 -0.63
N CYS A 23 16.60 4.75 -0.24
CA CYS A 23 15.89 5.96 -0.65
C CYS A 23 16.41 7.16 0.17
N TYR A 24 17.01 8.14 -0.50
CA TYR A 24 17.51 9.35 0.15
C TYR A 24 16.39 10.37 0.40
N SER A 25 15.46 10.49 -0.53
CA SER A 25 14.31 11.35 -0.41
C SER A 25 13.20 10.91 -1.35
N ALA A 26 11.97 11.24 -0.98
CA ALA A 26 10.80 11.06 -1.82
C ALA A 26 9.90 12.30 -1.70
N TYR A 27 9.28 12.69 -2.80
CA TYR A 27 8.43 13.87 -2.85
C TYR A 27 7.46 13.78 -4.04
N ILE A 28 6.44 14.63 -4.07
CA ILE A 28 5.60 14.80 -5.26
C ILE A 28 6.09 15.99 -6.10
N GLY A 29 6.16 15.79 -7.42
CA GLY A 29 6.48 16.83 -8.37
C GLY A 29 5.38 17.91 -8.49
N GLU A 30 5.58 18.87 -9.39
CA GLU A 30 4.56 19.85 -9.73
C GLU A 30 3.38 19.23 -10.50
N ASP A 31 3.63 18.09 -11.14
CA ASP A 31 2.65 17.24 -11.83
C ASP A 31 1.87 16.31 -10.88
N TYR A 32 2.11 16.40 -9.56
CA TYR A 32 1.56 15.54 -8.51
C TYR A 32 1.96 14.06 -8.64
N LEU A 33 2.97 13.74 -9.44
CA LEU A 33 3.51 12.38 -9.54
C LEU A 33 4.59 12.13 -8.49
N PRO A 34 4.74 10.88 -8.03
CA PRO A 34 5.76 10.52 -7.05
C PRO A 34 7.15 10.49 -7.68
N HIS A 35 8.10 11.17 -7.05
CA HIS A 35 9.52 11.16 -7.36
C HIS A 35 10.30 10.57 -6.20
N ILE A 36 11.36 9.83 -6.52
CA ILE A 36 12.27 9.23 -5.54
C ILE A 36 13.71 9.48 -5.97
N ASN A 37 14.57 9.78 -5.01
CA ASN A 37 16.01 9.86 -5.21
C ASN A 37 16.67 8.60 -4.68
N MET A 38 17.07 7.75 -5.60
CA MET A 38 17.79 6.50 -5.35
C MET A 38 18.95 6.41 -6.34
N GLY A 39 19.99 5.63 -6.00
CA GLY A 39 21.08 5.35 -6.95
C GLY A 39 20.55 4.74 -8.24
N GLN A 40 21.12 5.12 -9.38
CA GLN A 40 20.66 4.86 -10.76
C GLN A 40 20.32 3.39 -11.10
N TYR A 41 20.84 2.43 -10.35
CA TYR A 41 20.61 1.00 -10.61
C TYR A 41 19.33 0.41 -9.99
N ARG A 42 18.58 1.15 -9.18
CA ARG A 42 17.45 0.62 -8.39
C ARG A 42 16.07 1.16 -8.75
N GLU A 43 15.94 2.06 -9.69
CA GLU A 43 14.64 2.64 -10.06
C GLU A 43 13.58 1.59 -10.44
N ARG A 44 14.01 0.46 -11.03
CA ARG A 44 13.08 -0.61 -11.43
C ARG A 44 12.56 -1.41 -10.23
N SER A 45 13.41 -1.76 -9.28
CA SER A 45 13.00 -2.49 -8.07
C SER A 45 12.22 -1.62 -7.09
N ALA A 46 12.36 -0.31 -7.20
CA ALA A 46 11.66 0.67 -6.38
C ALA A 46 10.24 1.01 -6.89
N SER A 47 9.81 0.45 -8.02
CA SER A 47 8.49 0.77 -8.58
C SER A 47 7.33 0.38 -7.66
N VAL A 48 7.43 -0.76 -6.98
CA VAL A 48 6.43 -1.24 -6.02
C VAL A 48 6.38 -0.36 -4.78
N PRO A 49 7.48 -0.18 -4.01
CA PRO A 49 7.45 0.69 -2.83
C PRO A 49 7.08 2.12 -3.19
N LYS A 50 7.57 2.67 -4.29
CA LYS A 50 7.23 4.01 -4.76
C LYS A 50 5.73 4.24 -4.88
N ARG A 51 5.02 3.33 -5.56
CA ARG A 51 3.55 3.44 -5.73
C ARG A 51 2.82 3.12 -4.45
N LEU A 52 3.21 2.07 -3.75
CA LEU A 52 2.54 1.65 -2.52
C LEU A 52 2.60 2.73 -1.45
N MET A 53 3.78 3.30 -1.21
CA MET A 53 3.96 4.37 -0.22
C MET A 53 3.29 5.68 -0.65
N TYR A 54 3.25 5.98 -1.94
CA TYR A 54 2.50 7.13 -2.46
C TYR A 54 1.00 7.06 -2.13
N PHE A 55 0.35 5.94 -2.43
CA PHE A 55 -1.07 5.77 -2.12
C PHE A 55 -1.33 5.66 -0.61
N LEU A 56 -0.43 5.04 0.13
CA LEU A 56 -0.51 5.03 1.60
C LEU A 56 -0.41 6.45 2.17
N THR A 57 0.46 7.28 1.64
CA THR A 57 0.56 8.69 2.04
C THR A 57 -0.72 9.46 1.75
N LEU A 58 -1.34 9.27 0.57
CA LEU A 58 -2.65 9.87 0.26
C LEU A 58 -3.72 9.43 1.26
N LEU A 59 -3.74 8.15 1.62
CA LEU A 59 -4.65 7.64 2.64
C LEU A 59 -4.40 8.32 3.99
N ILE A 60 -3.16 8.35 4.47
CA ILE A 60 -2.78 8.98 5.75
C ILE A 60 -3.17 10.46 5.75
N GLU A 61 -2.87 11.18 4.68
CA GLU A 61 -3.27 12.59 4.55
C GLU A 61 -4.78 12.77 4.63
N SER A 62 -5.56 11.84 4.05
CA SER A 62 -7.03 11.92 4.12
C SER A 62 -7.59 11.65 5.52
N LEU A 63 -6.82 11.00 6.39
CA LEU A 63 -7.19 10.76 7.78
C LEU A 63 -6.87 11.96 8.69
N LYS A 64 -5.82 12.73 8.32
CA LYS A 64 -5.34 13.89 9.08
C LYS A 64 -5.96 15.20 8.61
N ASN A 65 -6.14 15.32 7.32
CA ASN A 65 -6.54 16.55 6.65
C ASN A 65 -7.79 16.33 5.79
N ASP A 66 -8.51 17.40 5.55
CA ASP A 66 -9.64 17.37 4.62
C ASP A 66 -9.14 17.40 3.18
N ILE A 67 -8.81 16.23 2.64
CA ILE A 67 -8.49 16.02 1.24
C ILE A 67 -9.51 15.09 0.58
N ASN A 68 -9.77 15.33 -0.69
CA ASN A 68 -10.74 14.53 -1.44
C ASN A 68 -10.12 13.21 -1.91
N PHE A 69 -9.94 12.28 -0.95
CA PHE A 69 -9.47 10.92 -1.20
C PHE A 69 -10.44 9.92 -0.55
N PRO A 70 -10.78 8.83 -1.20
CA PRO A 70 -11.89 7.94 -0.78
C PRO A 70 -11.67 7.17 0.52
N ARG A 71 -10.50 7.28 1.17
CA ARG A 71 -10.09 6.50 2.35
C ARG A 71 -10.22 4.98 2.14
N PHE A 72 -10.02 4.58 0.91
CA PHE A 72 -10.08 3.20 0.48
C PHE A 72 -8.91 2.89 -0.46
N LEU A 73 -8.15 1.84 -0.16
CA LEU A 73 -7.11 1.31 -1.02
C LEU A 73 -7.42 -0.12 -1.40
N MET A 74 -7.36 -0.40 -2.70
CA MET A 74 -7.34 -1.75 -3.22
C MET A 74 -6.00 -2.00 -3.89
N ILE A 75 -5.27 -2.99 -3.39
CA ILE A 75 -3.92 -3.33 -3.82
C ILE A 75 -3.95 -4.76 -4.32
N ASP A 76 -3.71 -4.93 -5.63
CA ASP A 76 -3.69 -6.27 -6.24
C ASP A 76 -2.26 -6.71 -6.51
N THR A 77 -1.90 -7.79 -5.88
CA THR A 77 -0.70 -8.61 -6.14
C THR A 77 0.57 -7.77 -6.42
N PRO A 78 1.09 -7.01 -5.44
CA PRO A 78 2.21 -6.09 -5.64
C PRO A 78 3.53 -6.81 -5.98
N ASN A 79 3.60 -8.12 -5.83
CA ASN A 79 4.78 -8.94 -6.09
C ASN A 79 5.05 -9.24 -7.57
N LYS A 80 4.16 -8.89 -8.49
CA LYS A 80 4.35 -9.14 -9.94
C LYS A 80 5.44 -8.26 -10.57
N GLU A 81 5.93 -7.25 -9.88
CA GLU A 81 6.80 -6.23 -10.46
C GLU A 81 8.29 -6.35 -10.07
N GLY A 82 8.72 -7.53 -9.62
CA GLY A 82 10.15 -7.82 -9.41
C GLY A 82 10.71 -7.36 -8.05
N ILE A 83 9.87 -7.10 -7.06
CA ILE A 83 10.29 -6.93 -5.67
C ILE A 83 10.62 -8.30 -5.06
N ASP A 84 11.71 -8.40 -4.31
CA ASP A 84 12.02 -9.62 -3.55
C ASP A 84 11.07 -9.79 -2.35
N LYS A 85 10.99 -11.02 -1.85
CA LYS A 85 10.04 -11.42 -0.81
C LYS A 85 10.21 -10.61 0.48
N ASP A 86 11.44 -10.42 0.95
CA ASP A 86 11.69 -9.77 2.23
C ASP A 86 11.34 -8.28 2.18
N ASN A 87 11.66 -7.63 1.09
CA ASN A 87 11.26 -6.25 0.85
C ASN A 87 9.75 -6.13 0.67
N LEU A 88 9.09 -7.10 0.03
CA LEU A 88 7.62 -7.10 -0.08
C LEU A 88 6.96 -7.22 1.30
N ILE A 89 7.39 -8.17 2.14
CA ILE A 89 6.89 -8.33 3.51
C ILE A 89 7.03 -7.03 4.30
N LYS A 90 8.20 -6.41 4.21
CA LYS A 90 8.49 -5.13 4.88
C LYS A 90 7.56 -4.01 4.39
N ASN A 91 7.33 -3.93 3.08
CA ASN A 91 6.45 -2.92 2.49
C ASN A 91 4.98 -3.15 2.88
N ILE A 92 4.50 -4.40 2.90
CA ILE A 92 3.15 -4.72 3.36
C ILE A 92 2.98 -4.33 4.83
N ALA A 93 4.00 -4.56 5.65
CA ALA A 93 3.96 -4.18 7.06
C ALA A 93 3.73 -2.68 7.27
N LEU A 94 4.18 -1.83 6.38
CA LEU A 94 3.97 -0.39 6.47
C LEU A 94 2.51 0.04 6.24
N LEU A 95 1.66 -0.80 5.67
CA LEU A 95 0.24 -0.45 5.48
C LEU A 95 -0.49 -0.17 6.79
N THR A 96 -0.04 -0.75 7.91
CA THR A 96 -0.61 -0.47 9.24
C THR A 96 -0.26 0.90 9.80
N GLU A 97 0.62 1.67 9.14
CA GLU A 97 0.89 3.05 9.55
C GLU A 97 -0.36 3.92 9.47
N ALA A 98 -1.31 3.60 8.57
CA ALA A 98 -2.59 4.31 8.51
C ALA A 98 -3.33 4.31 9.86
N ASP A 99 -3.30 3.20 10.61
CA ASP A 99 -3.94 3.12 11.93
C ASP A 99 -3.32 4.11 12.93
N LYS A 100 -2.00 4.29 12.87
CA LYS A 100 -1.29 5.20 13.79
C LYS A 100 -1.63 6.67 13.53
N HIS A 101 -2.02 6.99 12.31
CA HIS A 101 -2.41 8.34 11.92
C HIS A 101 -3.91 8.62 12.02
N ASN A 102 -4.71 7.59 12.35
CA ASN A 102 -6.15 7.73 12.52
C ASN A 102 -6.48 8.04 13.99
N TYR A 103 -6.32 9.29 14.39
CA TYR A 103 -6.54 9.73 15.76
C TYR A 103 -7.94 9.37 16.27
N GLU A 104 -8.00 8.62 17.36
CA GLU A 104 -9.23 8.19 18.04
C GLU A 104 -10.20 7.40 17.13
N ASN A 105 -9.69 6.77 16.04
CA ASN A 105 -10.51 6.04 15.07
C ASN A 105 -11.70 6.86 14.52
N LYS A 106 -11.55 8.17 14.41
CA LYS A 106 -12.64 9.07 13.98
C LYS A 106 -12.99 8.93 12.50
N CYS A 107 -12.04 8.50 11.68
CA CYS A 107 -12.23 8.39 10.24
C CYS A 107 -12.21 6.92 9.82
N PRO A 108 -13.32 6.34 9.37
CA PRO A 108 -13.30 5.00 8.83
C PRO A 108 -12.46 4.97 7.54
N PHE A 109 -11.62 3.94 7.42
CA PHE A 109 -10.88 3.65 6.20
C PHE A 109 -10.79 2.14 5.98
N GLN A 110 -10.44 1.73 4.77
CA GLN A 110 -10.28 0.33 4.43
C GLN A 110 -9.09 0.13 3.49
N ILE A 111 -8.31 -0.91 3.76
CA ILE A 111 -7.28 -1.41 2.84
C ILE A 111 -7.63 -2.86 2.52
N ILE A 112 -7.79 -3.16 1.23
CA ILE A 112 -7.92 -4.54 0.73
C ILE A 112 -6.65 -4.86 -0.05
N LEU A 113 -5.96 -5.91 0.38
CA LEU A 113 -4.74 -6.39 -0.26
C LEU A 113 -4.95 -7.83 -0.73
N THR A 114 -4.70 -8.09 -2.02
CA THR A 114 -4.49 -9.44 -2.52
C THR A 114 -2.99 -9.68 -2.67
N THR A 115 -2.50 -10.80 -2.17
CA THR A 115 -1.06 -11.11 -2.23
C THR A 115 -0.83 -12.62 -2.16
N GLY A 116 0.37 -13.08 -2.53
CA GLY A 116 0.73 -14.49 -2.48
C GLY A 116 0.85 -15.03 -1.05
N ILE A 117 0.74 -16.34 -0.92
CA ILE A 117 0.99 -17.04 0.33
C ILE A 117 2.44 -16.75 0.77
N ASP A 118 2.65 -16.56 2.07
CA ASP A 118 3.96 -16.27 2.68
C ASP A 118 4.64 -14.98 2.24
N THR A 119 3.89 -14.02 1.71
CA THR A 119 4.37 -12.68 1.35
C THR A 119 4.09 -11.62 2.41
N TYR A 120 3.66 -12.03 3.59
CA TYR A 120 3.40 -11.19 4.76
C TYR A 120 3.90 -11.89 6.04
N SER A 121 4.17 -11.10 7.09
CA SER A 121 4.64 -11.66 8.36
C SER A 121 3.53 -12.39 9.11
N GLU A 122 3.93 -13.26 10.07
CA GLU A 122 2.99 -14.01 10.92
C GLU A 122 1.99 -13.09 11.64
N ASP A 123 2.43 -11.92 12.09
CA ASP A 123 1.59 -10.94 12.79
C ASP A 123 0.41 -10.44 11.96
N TYR A 124 0.51 -10.57 10.64
CA TYR A 124 -0.53 -10.15 9.68
C TYR A 124 -1.53 -11.24 9.35
N LYS A 125 -1.32 -12.48 9.81
CA LYS A 125 -2.28 -13.58 9.63
C LYS A 125 -3.67 -13.24 10.18
N LYS A 126 -3.75 -12.42 11.22
CA LYS A 126 -5.00 -11.94 11.79
C LYS A 126 -5.85 -11.10 10.83
N PHE A 127 -5.25 -10.52 9.79
CA PHE A 127 -5.93 -9.73 8.77
C PHE A 127 -6.33 -10.57 7.54
N VAL A 128 -5.92 -11.85 7.47
CA VAL A 128 -6.29 -12.72 6.35
C VAL A 128 -7.76 -13.08 6.45
N PHE A 129 -8.54 -12.47 5.58
CA PHE A 129 -9.99 -12.69 5.52
C PHE A 129 -10.34 -13.89 4.62
N PHE A 130 -9.59 -14.07 3.54
CA PHE A 130 -9.88 -15.11 2.56
C PHE A 130 -8.60 -15.73 2.00
N LYS A 131 -8.60 -17.07 1.83
CA LYS A 131 -7.53 -17.81 1.14
C LYS A 131 -8.11 -18.49 -0.09
N LEU A 132 -7.51 -18.22 -1.23
CA LEU A 132 -7.81 -18.86 -2.50
C LEU A 132 -6.74 -19.90 -2.76
N GLU A 133 -7.10 -21.18 -2.66
CA GLU A 133 -6.20 -22.31 -2.86
C GLU A 133 -6.82 -23.28 -3.87
N GLY A 134 -5.98 -23.79 -4.78
CA GLY A 134 -6.42 -24.73 -5.82
C GLY A 134 -7.36 -24.09 -6.82
N GLU A 135 -8.55 -24.66 -7.01
CA GLU A 135 -9.57 -24.20 -7.95
C GLU A 135 -10.58 -23.21 -7.34
N LYS A 136 -10.25 -22.64 -6.18
CA LYS A 136 -11.13 -21.65 -5.53
C LYS A 136 -10.90 -20.27 -6.13
N TYR A 137 -11.95 -19.65 -6.61
CA TYR A 137 -11.98 -18.29 -7.15
C TYR A 137 -12.78 -17.38 -6.25
N LEU A 138 -12.45 -16.08 -6.25
CA LEU A 138 -13.16 -15.07 -5.47
C LEU A 138 -14.64 -14.93 -5.92
N LEU A 139 -14.84 -15.01 -7.22
CA LEU A 139 -16.15 -15.05 -7.85
C LEU A 139 -16.37 -16.47 -8.39
N GLN A 140 -17.37 -17.14 -7.86
CA GLN A 140 -17.82 -18.45 -8.36
C GLN A 140 -19.20 -18.27 -8.99
N GLU A 141 -19.41 -18.84 -10.16
CA GLU A 141 -20.74 -18.98 -10.71
C GLU A 141 -21.54 -19.89 -9.78
N ASN A 142 -22.65 -19.41 -9.25
CA ASN A 142 -23.64 -20.28 -8.64
C ASN A 142 -24.24 -21.12 -9.77
N ILE A 143 -23.74 -22.33 -9.96
CA ILE A 143 -24.46 -23.33 -10.75
C ILE A 143 -25.72 -23.61 -9.96
N LEU A 144 -26.83 -22.94 -10.33
CA LEU A 144 -28.14 -23.35 -9.93
C LEU A 144 -28.30 -24.76 -10.51
N GLU A 145 -28.14 -25.78 -9.66
CA GLU A 145 -28.61 -27.12 -9.99
C GLU A 145 -30.09 -26.97 -10.25
N GLU A 146 -30.49 -26.91 -11.53
CA GLU A 146 -31.84 -27.16 -11.93
C GLU A 146 -32.17 -28.59 -11.48
N LYS A 147 -32.82 -28.69 -10.33
CA LYS A 147 -33.48 -29.94 -9.95
C LYS A 147 -34.64 -30.14 -10.92
N CYS A 148 -34.42 -30.96 -11.94
CA CYS A 148 -35.49 -31.60 -12.68
C CYS A 148 -36.23 -32.58 -11.76
#